data_66f1279a34a8bc68d14a614e7664f87c
#
_entry.id   66f1279a34a8bc68d14a614e7664f87c
#
_cell.length_a   1.000
_cell.length_b   1.000
_cell.length_c   1.000
_cell.angle_alpha   90.00
_cell.angle_beta   90.00
_cell.angle_gamma   90.00
#
_symmetry.space_group_name_H-M   'P 1'
#
loop_
_entity.id
_entity.type
_entity.pdbx_description
1 polymer ?
#
loop_
_entity_poly.entity_id
_entity_poly.type
_entity_poly.pdbx_seq_one_letter_code
_entity_poly.pdbx_strand_id
1 'polypeptide(L)'
;MKKSKNTLLSSLPKYFDVGWAKFTFVVKKNLNDGEGSKCFGITDFNKFIIFLEEDMSDIEAHHTIIHECSHALADTLGLGGPEDGCEDKVETTNEIITESMCRAFLMFKNLNSELWEKLFEEYYE
;
A
#
# COMPACT_ATOMS: atom_id res chain seq x y z
N MET A 1 -22.33 -18.89 -6.52
CA MET A 1 -22.28 -17.61 -6.77
C MET A 1 -20.94 -17.14 -7.24
N LYS A 2 -20.89 -16.28 -8.13
CA LYS A 2 -19.73 -15.81 -8.63
C LYS A 2 -19.05 -14.87 -7.74
N LYS A 3 -17.85 -15.04 -7.47
CA LYS A 3 -17.12 -14.19 -6.64
C LYS A 3 -17.01 -12.89 -7.33
N SER A 4 -17.35 -11.86 -6.67
CA SER A 4 -17.30 -10.59 -7.27
C SER A 4 -15.88 -10.21 -7.51
N LYS A 5 -15.58 -9.62 -8.64
CA LYS A 5 -14.32 -9.16 -8.95
C LYS A 5 -13.95 -8.05 -8.08
N ASN A 6 -12.77 -8.02 -7.63
CA ASN A 6 -12.29 -6.93 -6.82
C ASN A 6 -12.08 -5.75 -7.76
N THR A 7 -13.00 -4.80 -7.73
CA THR A 7 -12.96 -3.71 -8.67
C THR A 7 -11.81 -2.77 -8.40
N LEU A 8 -11.39 -2.66 -7.15
CA LEU A 8 -10.27 -1.79 -6.84
C LEU A 8 -8.99 -2.31 -7.45
N LEU A 9 -8.72 -3.60 -7.27
CA LEU A 9 -7.50 -4.17 -7.83
C LEU A 9 -7.48 -4.11 -9.34
N SER A 10 -8.62 -4.27 -9.96
CA SER A 10 -8.66 -4.28 -11.41
C SER A 10 -8.59 -2.89 -12.01
N SER A 11 -8.73 -1.86 -11.21
CA SER A 11 -8.71 -0.50 -11.72
C SER A 11 -7.50 0.30 -11.27
N LEU A 12 -6.50 -0.35 -10.73
CA LEU A 12 -5.31 0.36 -10.28
C LEU A 12 -4.56 0.98 -11.46
N PRO A 13 -3.96 2.12 -11.24
CA PRO A 13 -3.07 2.65 -12.27
C PRO A 13 -1.84 1.75 -12.32
N LYS A 14 -1.02 1.92 -13.32
CA LYS A 14 0.12 1.05 -13.47
C LYS A 14 1.19 1.31 -12.42
N TYR A 15 1.34 2.55 -12.03
CA TYR A 15 2.40 2.92 -11.12
C TYR A 15 1.95 3.71 -9.92
N PHE A 16 2.72 3.64 -8.86
CA PHE A 16 2.60 4.53 -7.72
C PHE A 16 3.86 5.40 -7.76
N ASP A 17 3.69 6.70 -7.95
CA ASP A 17 4.79 7.63 -8.15
C ASP A 17 5.22 8.24 -6.83
N VAL A 18 6.48 8.11 -6.46
CA VAL A 18 6.98 8.72 -5.23
C VAL A 18 7.91 9.90 -5.54
N GLY A 19 7.90 10.38 -6.78
CA GLY A 19 8.66 11.56 -7.14
C GLY A 19 9.94 11.23 -7.86
N TRP A 20 10.82 10.48 -7.24
CA TRP A 20 12.09 10.15 -7.86
C TRP A 20 12.04 8.78 -8.53
N ALA A 21 11.01 8.02 -8.26
CA ALA A 21 10.87 6.69 -8.81
C ALA A 21 9.41 6.31 -8.88
N LYS A 22 9.10 5.25 -9.57
CA LYS A 22 7.75 4.75 -9.68
C LYS A 22 7.75 3.28 -9.34
N PHE A 23 6.79 2.88 -8.51
CA PHE A 23 6.63 1.48 -8.15
C PHE A 23 5.51 0.91 -9.01
N THR A 24 5.75 -0.25 -9.60
CA THR A 24 4.74 -0.90 -10.44
C THR A 24 3.86 -1.78 -9.56
N PHE A 25 2.55 -1.72 -9.78
CA PHE A 25 1.64 -2.60 -9.06
C PHE A 25 1.56 -3.94 -9.79
N VAL A 26 1.69 -5.02 -9.05
CA VAL A 26 1.56 -6.36 -9.62
C VAL A 26 0.65 -7.19 -8.72
N VAL A 27 -0.43 -7.70 -9.28
CA VAL A 27 -1.38 -8.51 -8.52
C VAL A 27 -1.03 -9.97 -8.75
N LYS A 28 -0.88 -10.73 -7.68
CA LYS A 28 -0.49 -12.13 -7.77
C LYS A 28 -1.37 -13.02 -6.94
N LYS A 29 -1.48 -14.28 -7.34
CA LYS A 29 -2.20 -15.24 -6.55
C LYS A 29 -1.26 -15.86 -5.55
N ASN A 30 -1.77 -16.17 -4.39
CA ASN A 30 -1.01 -16.85 -3.35
C ASN A 30 0.28 -16.15 -3.02
N LEU A 31 0.16 -14.86 -2.79
CA LEU A 31 1.32 -14.06 -2.45
C LEU A 31 1.86 -14.50 -1.08
N ASN A 32 3.15 -14.72 -1.01
CA ASN A 32 3.74 -15.11 0.28
C ASN A 32 5.15 -14.55 0.35
N ASP A 33 5.76 -14.66 1.52
CA ASP A 33 7.05 -14.04 1.77
C ASP A 33 8.24 -14.89 1.34
N GLY A 34 7.97 -15.96 0.65
CA GLY A 34 9.07 -16.82 0.23
C GLY A 34 9.38 -17.89 1.26
N GLU A 35 8.79 -17.79 2.43
CA GLU A 35 9.00 -18.78 3.47
C GLU A 35 7.69 -19.39 3.90
N GLY A 36 6.66 -19.25 3.13
CA GLY A 36 5.39 -19.87 3.43
C GLY A 36 4.37 -19.01 4.13
N SER A 37 4.75 -17.83 4.59
CA SER A 37 3.80 -16.97 5.27
C SER A 37 3.04 -16.15 4.24
N LYS A 38 1.73 -16.20 4.35
CA LYS A 38 0.91 -15.48 3.42
C LYS A 38 0.95 -14.00 3.67
N CYS A 39 1.01 -13.22 2.64
CA CYS A 39 1.01 -11.78 2.73
C CYS A 39 -0.08 -11.20 1.88
N PHE A 40 -0.67 -10.09 2.28
CA PHE A 40 -1.64 -9.41 1.44
C PHE A 40 -0.91 -8.44 0.50
N GLY A 41 0.23 -7.92 0.92
CA GLY A 41 1.01 -7.03 0.07
C GLY A 41 2.49 -7.11 0.42
N ILE A 42 3.33 -6.78 -0.53
CA ILE A 42 4.77 -6.75 -0.32
C ILE A 42 5.33 -5.62 -1.17
N THR A 43 6.13 -4.77 -0.58
CA THR A 43 6.80 -3.70 -1.31
C THR A 43 8.25 -4.10 -1.52
N ASP A 44 8.64 -4.26 -2.79
CA ASP A 44 10.00 -4.66 -3.13
C ASP A 44 10.76 -3.39 -3.49
N PHE A 45 11.64 -2.96 -2.59
CA PHE A 45 12.36 -1.71 -2.79
C PHE A 45 13.50 -1.85 -3.79
N ASN A 46 13.91 -3.05 -4.08
CA ASN A 46 15.00 -3.24 -5.03
C ASN A 46 14.50 -3.21 -6.46
N LYS A 47 13.31 -3.74 -6.68
CA LYS A 47 12.78 -3.78 -8.04
C LYS A 47 11.69 -2.76 -8.26
N PHE A 48 11.34 -1.99 -7.25
CA PHE A 48 10.29 -0.98 -7.33
C PHE A 48 8.98 -1.59 -7.77
N ILE A 49 8.56 -2.61 -7.04
CA ILE A 49 7.30 -3.28 -7.32
C ILE A 49 6.50 -3.37 -6.02
N ILE A 50 5.21 -3.12 -6.12
CA ILE A 50 4.31 -3.36 -5.01
C ILE A 50 3.44 -4.53 -5.42
N PHE A 51 3.62 -5.67 -4.75
CA PHE A 51 2.83 -6.87 -5.01
C PHE A 51 1.59 -6.85 -4.14
N LEU A 52 0.48 -7.25 -4.71
CA LEU A 52 -0.79 -7.30 -3.98
C LEU A 52 -1.42 -8.65 -4.19
N GLU A 53 -1.99 -9.21 -3.13
CA GLU A 53 -2.66 -10.50 -3.21
C GLU A 53 -3.96 -10.35 -3.98
N GLU A 54 -4.22 -11.25 -4.89
CA GLU A 54 -5.42 -11.18 -5.69
C GLU A 54 -6.68 -11.47 -4.88
N ASP A 55 -6.57 -12.36 -3.92
CA ASP A 55 -7.73 -12.80 -3.15
C ASP A 55 -7.95 -11.93 -1.93
N MET A 56 -8.52 -10.76 -2.15
CA MET A 56 -8.84 -9.82 -1.08
C MET A 56 -10.17 -9.17 -1.38
N SER A 57 -10.90 -8.82 -0.34
CA SER A 57 -12.10 -8.03 -0.52
C SER A 57 -11.67 -6.61 -0.87
N ASP A 58 -12.61 -5.79 -1.31
CA ASP A 58 -12.28 -4.39 -1.63
C ASP A 58 -11.82 -3.65 -0.39
N ILE A 59 -12.38 -3.95 0.77
CA ILE A 59 -11.97 -3.28 2.00
C ILE A 59 -10.53 -3.66 2.35
N GLU A 60 -10.22 -4.95 2.25
CA GLU A 60 -8.86 -5.39 2.52
C GLU A 60 -7.88 -4.80 1.51
N ALA A 61 -8.28 -4.75 0.25
CA ALA A 61 -7.42 -4.21 -0.77
C ALA A 61 -7.16 -2.73 -0.54
N HIS A 62 -8.19 -2.00 -0.15
CA HIS A 62 -8.06 -0.57 0.10
C HIS A 62 -7.01 -0.32 1.19
N HIS A 63 -7.12 -1.05 2.28
CA HIS A 63 -6.18 -0.88 3.38
C HIS A 63 -4.77 -1.32 2.97
N THR A 64 -4.67 -2.46 2.29
CA THR A 64 -3.38 -3.00 1.90
C THR A 64 -2.66 -2.09 0.92
N ILE A 65 -3.38 -1.54 -0.05
CA ILE A 65 -2.76 -0.66 -1.02
C ILE A 65 -2.19 0.57 -0.33
N ILE A 66 -2.96 1.17 0.57
CA ILE A 66 -2.45 2.35 1.27
C ILE A 66 -1.27 1.99 2.16
N HIS A 67 -1.33 0.82 2.78
CA HIS A 67 -0.23 0.38 3.65
C HIS A 67 1.07 0.20 2.84
N GLU A 68 0.98 -0.47 1.70
CA GLU A 68 2.19 -0.71 0.91
C GLU A 68 2.69 0.58 0.26
N CYS A 69 1.79 1.45 -0.16
CA CYS A 69 2.21 2.74 -0.68
C CYS A 69 2.87 3.57 0.42
N SER A 70 2.41 3.42 1.65
CA SER A 70 3.02 4.13 2.77
C SER A 70 4.45 3.64 3.03
N HIS A 71 4.72 2.34 2.81
CA HIS A 71 6.09 1.84 2.89
C HIS A 71 6.97 2.57 1.87
N ALA A 72 6.49 2.70 0.64
CA ALA A 72 7.26 3.34 -0.40
C ALA A 72 7.51 4.81 -0.08
N LEU A 73 6.50 5.48 0.47
CA LEU A 73 6.66 6.89 0.83
C LEU A 73 7.60 7.05 2.01
N ALA A 74 7.48 6.19 3.01
CA ALA A 74 8.33 6.29 4.19
C ALA A 74 9.78 6.08 3.80
N ASP A 75 10.04 5.13 2.92
CA ASP A 75 11.39 4.89 2.46
C ASP A 75 11.92 6.12 1.72
N THR A 76 11.10 6.71 0.88
CA THR A 76 11.50 7.89 0.11
C THR A 76 11.82 9.04 1.05
N LEU A 77 11.08 9.16 2.14
CA LEU A 77 11.30 10.24 3.08
C LEU A 77 12.41 9.94 4.09
N GLY A 78 13.01 8.78 3.97
CA GLY A 78 14.07 8.41 4.88
C GLY A 78 13.61 7.98 6.25
N LEU A 79 12.32 7.68 6.38
CA LEU A 79 11.79 7.30 7.67
C LEU A 79 11.82 5.81 7.92
N GLY A 80 11.95 5.02 6.88
CA GLY A 80 11.96 3.60 7.06
C GLY A 80 13.26 3.06 6.57
N GLY A 81 13.72 2.01 7.11
CA GLY A 81 14.92 1.41 6.64
C GLY A 81 14.56 0.49 5.52
N PRO A 82 15.50 0.02 4.81
CA PRO A 82 15.29 -0.89 3.73
C PRO A 82 15.11 -2.30 4.23
N GLU A 83 14.22 -2.48 5.15
CA GLU A 83 14.01 -3.77 5.65
C GLU A 83 13.18 -4.56 4.72
N ASP A 84 13.21 -5.83 4.80
CA ASP A 84 12.44 -6.65 3.97
C ASP A 84 11.01 -6.55 4.38
N GLY A 85 10.15 -6.39 3.45
CA GLY A 85 8.80 -6.06 3.71
C GLY A 85 8.03 -6.94 4.64
N CYS A 86 8.28 -8.21 4.65
CA CYS A 86 7.53 -9.11 5.50
C CYS A 86 8.33 -9.60 6.68
N GLU A 87 9.37 -8.92 7.01
CA GLU A 87 10.16 -9.33 8.12
C GLU A 87 9.49 -9.06 9.37
N ASP A 88 9.06 -10.08 9.99
CA ASP A 88 8.33 -9.83 11.18
C ASP A 88 9.13 -9.66 12.39
N LYS A 89 10.38 -9.96 12.38
CA LYS A 89 11.08 -9.82 13.59
C LYS A 89 11.06 -8.44 14.01
N VAL A 90 10.52 -7.62 13.29
CA VAL A 90 10.56 -6.39 13.68
C VAL A 90 9.37 -5.70 13.59
N GLU A 91 8.71 -5.71 14.54
CA GLU A 91 7.89 -4.71 14.81
C GLU A 91 8.75 -3.62 14.81
N THR A 92 9.42 -3.41 13.79
CA THR A 92 10.40 -2.43 13.81
C THR A 92 9.74 -1.12 13.86
N THR A 93 10.50 -0.16 14.18
CA THR A 93 10.10 1.20 14.12
C THR A 93 9.54 1.50 12.74
N ASN A 94 10.11 0.88 11.71
CA ASN A 94 9.64 1.09 10.36
C ASN A 94 8.21 0.63 10.16
N GLU A 95 7.86 -0.51 10.68
CA GLU A 95 6.51 -0.99 10.55
C GLU A 95 5.54 -0.12 11.33
N ILE A 96 5.96 0.35 12.49
CA ILE A 96 5.10 1.21 13.29
C ILE A 96 4.84 2.52 12.54
N ILE A 97 5.89 3.09 11.98
CA ILE A 97 5.74 4.34 11.24
C ILE A 97 4.83 4.13 10.04
N THR A 98 5.05 3.06 9.30
CA THR A 98 4.27 2.80 8.10
C THR A 98 2.80 2.60 8.43
N GLU A 99 2.53 1.82 9.46
CA GLU A 99 1.15 1.59 9.82
C GLU A 99 0.49 2.87 10.34
N SER A 100 1.25 3.69 11.06
CA SER A 100 0.72 4.96 11.54
C SER A 100 0.39 5.89 10.39
N MET A 101 1.21 5.93 9.36
CA MET A 101 0.94 6.74 8.19
C MET A 101 -0.31 6.25 7.48
N CYS A 102 -0.42 4.93 7.34
CA CYS A 102 -1.58 4.34 6.69
C CYS A 102 -2.86 4.72 7.42
N ARG A 103 -2.86 4.58 8.73
CA ARG A 103 -4.04 4.89 9.52
C ARG A 103 -4.36 6.37 9.48
N ALA A 104 -3.34 7.21 9.49
CA ALA A 104 -3.56 8.64 9.45
C ALA A 104 -4.23 9.05 8.15
N PHE A 105 -3.76 8.50 7.02
CA PHE A 105 -4.38 8.79 5.75
C PHE A 105 -5.83 8.33 5.72
N LEU A 106 -6.08 7.12 6.21
CA LEU A 106 -7.43 6.60 6.21
C LEU A 106 -8.36 7.42 7.08
N MET A 107 -7.87 7.81 8.25
CA MET A 107 -8.69 8.60 9.15
C MET A 107 -8.96 9.98 8.57
N PHE A 108 -7.94 10.61 8.01
CA PHE A 108 -8.12 11.93 7.44
C PHE A 108 -9.18 11.87 6.35
N LYS A 109 -9.00 10.96 5.41
CA LYS A 109 -9.91 10.90 4.27
C LYS A 109 -11.32 10.48 4.68
N ASN A 110 -11.43 9.46 5.50
CA ASN A 110 -12.73 8.92 5.82
C ASN A 110 -13.54 9.77 6.80
N LEU A 111 -12.86 10.42 7.73
CA LEU A 111 -13.56 11.21 8.71
C LEU A 111 -13.72 12.66 8.30
N ASN A 112 -12.97 13.09 7.31
CA ASN A 112 -12.96 14.47 6.88
C ASN A 112 -13.01 14.56 5.37
N SER A 113 -13.93 13.85 4.76
CA SER A 113 -13.93 13.73 3.31
C SER A 113 -14.15 15.07 2.60
N GLU A 114 -14.95 15.93 3.17
CA GLU A 114 -15.18 17.20 2.53
C GLU A 114 -13.92 18.05 2.53
N LEU A 115 -13.20 18.06 3.65
CA LEU A 115 -11.95 18.79 3.72
C LEU A 115 -10.93 18.19 2.77
N TRP A 116 -10.87 16.86 2.73
CA TRP A 116 -9.94 16.18 1.85
C TRP A 116 -10.16 16.59 0.40
N GLU A 117 -11.40 16.62 -0.02
CA GLU A 117 -11.70 17.00 -1.39
C GLU A 117 -11.28 18.42 -1.68
N LYS A 118 -11.54 19.33 -0.77
CA LYS A 118 -11.19 20.69 -1.01
C LYS A 118 -9.69 20.89 -1.09
N LEU A 119 -8.96 20.18 -0.26
CA LEU A 119 -7.52 20.35 -0.22
C LEU A 119 -6.82 19.66 -1.40
N PHE A 120 -7.32 18.51 -1.80
CA PHE A 120 -6.59 17.69 -2.74
C PHE A 120 -7.27 17.48 -4.08
N GLU A 121 -8.52 17.82 -4.19
CA GLU A 121 -9.22 17.58 -5.42
C GLU A 121 -9.77 18.84 -6.05
N GLU A 122 -10.23 19.77 -5.25
CA GLU A 122 -10.75 20.99 -5.82
C GLU A 122 -9.66 21.99 -6.13
N TYR A 123 -8.68 22.05 -5.26
CA TYR A 123 -7.62 23.01 -5.41
C TYR A 123 -6.62 22.68 -6.50
N TYR A 124 -6.39 21.45 -6.75
CA TYR A 124 -5.37 21.03 -7.65
C TYR A 124 -5.86 20.39 -8.92
N GLU A 125 -7.10 20.60 -9.22
CA GLU A 125 -7.63 20.05 -10.41
C GLU A 125 -7.26 20.80 -11.61
#